data_e67b8f618d4f7d9e0c051c5b182b2019
#
_entry.id   e67b8f618d4f7d9e0c051c5b182b2019
#
_cell.length_a   1.000
_cell.length_b   1.000
_cell.length_c   1.000
_cell.angle_alpha   90.00
_cell.angle_beta   90.00
_cell.angle_gamma   90.00
#
_symmetry.space_group_name_H-M   'P 1'
#
loop_
_entity.id
_entity.type
_entity.pdbx_description
1 polymer ?
#
loop_
_entity_poly.entity_id
_entity_poly.type
_entity_poly.pdbx_seq_one_letter_code
_entity_poly.pdbx_strand_id
1 'polypeptide(L)'
;MAACYEGLYRDVADENGDEFILAGAESVDISDDGTVYTYHLREDAKWSDGVPVTAHDYEYGWKRLLNPDYAYDYASFIYNVVGAEEYNSGEGSADDVMAVAVDDYTFEVTLKVADPTFESKLVATPLYPTREDLAEAAGDNWGKDWTLCVYNGPFCMNDMVVDNKMVWTKNAEYWDAENVHLDTIN
;
A
#
# COMPACT_ATOMS: atom_id res chain seq x y z
N MET A 1 -1.65 0.98 -12.57
CA MET A 1 -1.98 0.52 -11.20
C MET A 1 -2.24 1.65 -10.21
N ALA A 2 -1.48 2.74 -10.22
CA ALA A 2 -1.70 3.89 -9.30
C ALA A 2 -3.13 4.48 -9.29
N ALA A 3 -3.91 4.30 -10.34
CA ALA A 3 -5.30 4.75 -10.37
C ALA A 3 -6.28 3.82 -9.61
N CYS A 4 -5.88 2.58 -9.31
CA CYS A 4 -6.76 1.58 -8.68
C CYS A 4 -6.44 1.32 -7.21
N TYR A 5 -5.27 1.74 -6.76
CA TYR A 5 -4.81 1.53 -5.40
C TYR A 5 -4.27 2.82 -4.79
N GLU A 6 -4.34 2.92 -3.49
CA GLU A 6 -3.82 4.03 -2.71
C GLU A 6 -3.01 3.49 -1.53
N GLY A 7 -1.84 4.12 -1.27
CA GLY A 7 -0.96 3.81 -0.14
C GLY A 7 -1.20 4.73 1.06
N LEU A 8 -0.24 4.76 1.99
CA LEU A 8 -0.24 5.72 3.11
C LEU A 8 -0.19 7.17 2.59
N TYR A 9 0.60 7.38 1.53
CA TYR A 9 0.75 8.65 0.83
C TYR A 9 0.40 8.51 -0.65
N ARG A 10 0.07 9.63 -1.29
CA ARG A 10 -0.05 9.75 -2.76
C ARG A 10 0.75 10.94 -3.27
N ASP A 11 1.30 10.80 -4.49
CA ASP A 11 1.87 11.92 -5.23
C ASP A 11 0.77 12.90 -5.65
N VAL A 12 1.05 14.19 -5.49
CA VAL A 12 0.22 15.26 -6.00
C VAL A 12 1.12 16.20 -6.79
N ALA A 13 0.99 16.20 -8.12
CA ALA A 13 1.65 17.20 -8.95
C ALA A 13 0.97 18.56 -8.71
N ASP A 14 1.67 19.48 -8.06
CA ASP A 14 1.22 20.85 -7.86
C ASP A 14 1.97 21.85 -8.75
N GLU A 15 1.60 23.14 -8.68
CA GLU A 15 2.24 24.22 -9.46
C GLU A 15 3.70 24.48 -9.05
N ASN A 16 4.15 23.93 -7.92
CA ASN A 16 5.46 24.18 -7.31
C ASN A 16 6.41 22.97 -7.40
N GLY A 17 5.93 21.83 -7.85
CA GLY A 17 6.66 20.58 -7.96
C GLY A 17 5.86 19.38 -7.46
N ASP A 18 6.48 18.22 -7.42
CA ASP A 18 5.86 17.02 -6.91
C ASP A 18 5.85 17.07 -5.38
N GLU A 19 4.67 17.17 -4.80
CA GLU A 19 4.46 16.99 -3.37
C GLU A 19 3.74 15.66 -3.13
N PHE A 20 4.09 14.97 -2.08
CA PHE A 20 3.34 13.83 -1.57
C PHE A 20 2.49 14.27 -0.38
N ILE A 21 1.29 13.75 -0.30
CA ILE A 21 0.35 14.05 0.78
C ILE A 21 -0.16 12.75 1.41
N LEU A 22 -0.59 12.82 2.66
CA LEU A 22 -1.29 11.72 3.31
C LEU A 22 -2.54 11.34 2.52
N ALA A 23 -2.80 10.06 2.42
CA ALA A 23 -3.89 9.48 1.63
C ALA A 23 -4.64 8.41 2.43
N GLY A 24 -4.17 7.16 2.47
CA GLY A 24 -4.72 6.11 3.32
C GLY A 24 -4.47 6.34 4.81
N ALA A 25 -3.48 7.16 5.17
CA ALA A 25 -3.32 7.69 6.53
C ALA A 25 -3.89 9.10 6.64
N GLU A 26 -4.50 9.44 7.79
CA GLU A 26 -4.97 10.78 8.13
C GLU A 26 -3.89 11.62 8.83
N SER A 27 -3.04 10.96 9.61
CA SER A 27 -1.93 11.60 10.32
C SER A 27 -0.80 10.61 10.56
N VAL A 28 0.36 11.15 10.92
CA VAL A 28 1.54 10.39 11.34
C VAL A 28 2.19 11.07 12.54
N ASP A 29 2.52 10.29 13.55
CA ASP A 29 3.37 10.70 14.67
C ASP A 29 4.78 10.15 14.44
N ILE A 30 5.79 11.02 14.52
CA ILE A 30 7.19 10.64 14.34
C ILE A 30 7.92 10.85 15.66
N SER A 31 8.66 9.85 16.11
CA SER A 31 9.46 9.95 17.34
C SER A 31 10.54 11.04 17.25
N ASP A 32 10.97 11.58 18.38
CA ASP A 32 11.96 12.67 18.45
C ASP A 32 13.30 12.33 17.76
N ASP A 33 13.64 11.04 17.70
CA ASP A 33 14.86 10.53 17.03
C ASP A 33 14.64 10.18 15.55
N GLY A 34 13.40 10.33 15.06
CA GLY A 34 13.04 10.09 13.66
C GLY A 34 13.08 8.63 13.23
N THR A 35 13.00 7.68 14.20
CA THR A 35 13.09 6.24 13.89
C THR A 35 11.76 5.50 13.97
N VAL A 36 10.76 6.01 14.69
CA VAL A 36 9.44 5.37 14.80
C VAL A 36 8.39 6.27 14.16
N TYR A 37 7.61 5.69 13.27
CA TYR A 37 6.49 6.32 12.55
C TYR A 37 5.22 5.59 12.93
N THR A 38 4.27 6.30 13.55
CA THR A 38 2.93 5.77 13.89
C THR A 38 1.91 6.42 12.99
N TYR A 39 1.41 5.66 12.03
CA TYR A 39 0.38 6.11 11.07
C TYR A 39 -1.01 5.83 11.63
N HIS A 40 -1.84 6.86 11.68
CA HIS A 40 -3.26 6.75 11.97
C HIS A 40 -4.02 6.68 10.65
N LEU A 41 -4.62 5.52 10.38
CA LEU A 41 -5.29 5.25 9.12
C LEU A 41 -6.70 5.83 9.10
N ARG A 42 -7.23 6.05 7.91
CA ARG A 42 -8.61 6.43 7.69
C ARG A 42 -9.56 5.29 8.05
N GLU A 43 -10.52 5.56 8.93
CA GLU A 43 -11.57 4.58 9.27
C GLU A 43 -12.65 4.47 8.19
N ASP A 44 -12.75 5.45 7.28
CA ASP A 44 -13.70 5.47 6.15
C ASP A 44 -13.14 4.85 4.86
N ALA A 45 -11.85 4.51 4.82
CA ALA A 45 -11.24 3.84 3.67
C ALA A 45 -11.73 2.40 3.53
N LYS A 46 -12.15 2.04 2.30
CA LYS A 46 -12.68 0.71 2.00
C LYS A 46 -12.09 0.16 0.71
N TRP A 47 -12.05 -1.14 0.65
CA TRP A 47 -11.90 -1.88 -0.58
C TRP A 47 -13.19 -1.80 -1.42
N SER A 48 -13.08 -2.03 -2.72
CA SER A 48 -14.21 -1.96 -3.67
C SER A 48 -15.33 -2.99 -3.44
N ASP A 49 -15.08 -3.98 -2.58
CA ASP A 49 -16.07 -4.94 -2.10
C ASP A 49 -16.76 -4.49 -0.79
N GLY A 50 -16.43 -3.29 -0.29
CA GLY A 50 -17.00 -2.69 0.92
C GLY A 50 -16.31 -3.07 2.23
N VAL A 51 -15.30 -3.95 2.19
CA VAL A 51 -14.51 -4.32 3.37
C VAL A 51 -13.62 -3.14 3.76
N PRO A 52 -13.48 -2.78 5.07
CA PRO A 52 -12.55 -1.75 5.51
C PRO A 52 -11.11 -2.03 5.11
N VAL A 53 -10.35 -0.98 4.77
CA VAL A 53 -8.89 -1.04 4.68
C VAL A 53 -8.32 -0.89 6.08
N THR A 54 -7.47 -1.81 6.50
CA THR A 54 -6.92 -1.82 7.85
C THR A 54 -5.39 -1.81 7.87
N ALA A 55 -4.80 -1.58 9.04
CA ALA A 55 -3.36 -1.67 9.25
C ALA A 55 -2.81 -3.09 8.97
N HIS A 56 -3.63 -4.12 9.15
CA HIS A 56 -3.27 -5.49 8.81
C HIS A 56 -3.03 -5.69 7.31
N ASP A 57 -3.75 -4.97 6.44
CA ASP A 57 -3.52 -5.01 4.99
C ASP A 57 -2.15 -4.41 4.60
N TYR A 58 -1.71 -3.37 5.33
CA TYR A 58 -0.36 -2.79 5.15
C TYR A 58 0.72 -3.71 5.70
N GLU A 59 0.55 -4.24 6.91
CA GLU A 59 1.48 -5.20 7.52
C GLU A 59 1.68 -6.40 6.62
N TYR A 60 0.59 -7.03 6.18
CA TYR A 60 0.65 -8.17 5.26
C TYR A 60 1.33 -7.81 3.94
N GLY A 61 0.95 -6.68 3.33
CA GLY A 61 1.51 -6.22 2.05
C GLY A 61 3.03 -6.04 2.12
N TRP A 62 3.53 -5.41 3.20
CA TRP A 62 4.97 -5.17 3.37
C TRP A 62 5.74 -6.45 3.70
N LYS A 63 5.20 -7.32 4.58
CA LYS A 63 5.80 -8.62 4.86
C LYS A 63 5.81 -9.52 3.63
N ARG A 64 4.76 -9.48 2.81
CA ARG A 64 4.70 -10.18 1.53
C ARG A 64 5.75 -9.66 0.54
N LEU A 65 5.93 -8.33 0.42
CA LEU A 65 6.97 -7.72 -0.41
C LEU A 65 8.37 -8.22 -0.03
N LEU A 66 8.61 -8.41 1.27
CA LEU A 66 9.89 -8.86 1.81
C LEU A 66 10.09 -10.39 1.77
N ASN A 67 9.04 -11.15 1.49
CA ASN A 67 9.13 -12.62 1.52
C ASN A 67 10.13 -13.12 0.46
N PRO A 68 11.19 -13.86 0.88
CA PRO A 68 12.24 -14.34 -0.02
C PRO A 68 11.73 -15.29 -1.11
N ASP A 69 10.63 -16.00 -0.85
CA ASP A 69 10.04 -16.94 -1.83
C ASP A 69 9.47 -16.24 -3.06
N TYR A 70 9.09 -14.95 -2.93
CA TYR A 70 8.56 -14.17 -4.06
C TYR A 70 9.64 -13.39 -4.81
N ALA A 71 10.78 -13.12 -4.20
CA ALA A 71 11.94 -12.41 -4.78
C ALA A 71 11.56 -11.11 -5.52
N TYR A 72 10.76 -10.24 -4.88
CA TYR A 72 10.34 -8.98 -5.46
C TYR A 72 11.49 -7.98 -5.57
N ASP A 73 11.65 -7.35 -6.74
CA ASP A 73 12.75 -6.40 -7.04
C ASP A 73 12.79 -5.17 -6.13
N TYR A 74 11.63 -4.75 -5.59
CA TYR A 74 11.48 -3.54 -4.80
C TYR A 74 11.56 -3.75 -3.28
N ALA A 75 11.85 -4.95 -2.80
CA ALA A 75 12.01 -5.25 -1.37
C ALA A 75 13.01 -4.31 -0.67
N SER A 76 14.09 -3.94 -1.39
CA SER A 76 15.14 -3.05 -0.86
C SER A 76 14.69 -1.63 -0.50
N PHE A 77 13.51 -1.17 -0.94
CA PHE A 77 12.98 0.15 -0.62
C PHE A 77 12.79 0.35 0.88
N ILE A 78 12.48 -0.74 1.60
CA ILE A 78 12.20 -0.72 3.04
C ILE A 78 13.22 -1.50 3.88
N TYR A 79 14.43 -1.75 3.38
CA TYR A 79 15.49 -2.42 4.16
C TYR A 79 15.94 -1.63 5.39
N ASN A 80 15.63 -0.33 5.46
CA ASN A 80 15.82 0.47 6.67
C ASN A 80 14.80 0.15 7.78
N VAL A 81 13.72 -0.55 7.49
CA VAL A 81 12.81 -1.09 8.50
C VAL A 81 13.53 -2.21 9.26
N VAL A 82 13.44 -2.19 10.60
CA VAL A 82 14.05 -3.21 11.47
C VAL A 82 13.52 -4.58 11.08
N GLY A 83 14.40 -5.55 10.91
CA GLY A 83 14.09 -6.94 10.52
C GLY A 83 13.82 -7.16 9.02
N ALA A 84 13.65 -6.09 8.22
CA ALA A 84 13.22 -6.21 6.82
C ALA A 84 14.27 -6.89 5.93
N GLU A 85 15.53 -6.45 6.00
CA GLU A 85 16.62 -7.00 5.20
C GLU A 85 16.95 -8.44 5.61
N GLU A 86 16.95 -8.69 6.92
CA GLU A 86 17.20 -10.01 7.51
C GLU A 86 16.12 -11.01 7.08
N TYR A 87 14.85 -10.62 7.10
CA TYR A 87 13.77 -11.47 6.61
C TYR A 87 13.89 -11.72 5.10
N ASN A 88 14.12 -10.68 4.30
CA ASN A 88 14.21 -10.83 2.84
C ASN A 88 15.44 -11.65 2.40
N SER A 89 16.52 -11.66 3.18
CA SER A 89 17.70 -12.52 2.92
C SER A 89 17.52 -13.97 3.40
N GLY A 90 16.45 -14.29 4.13
CA GLY A 90 16.21 -15.59 4.74
C GLY A 90 16.97 -15.83 6.05
N GLU A 91 17.56 -14.79 6.66
CA GLU A 91 18.27 -14.86 7.94
C GLU A 91 17.37 -14.53 9.14
N GLY A 92 16.17 -13.95 8.91
CA GLY A 92 15.17 -13.56 9.90
C GLY A 92 13.80 -14.15 9.61
N SER A 93 12.81 -13.75 10.38
CA SER A 93 11.41 -14.14 10.19
C SER A 93 10.52 -12.92 9.92
N ALA A 94 9.32 -13.16 9.37
CA ALA A 94 8.32 -12.10 9.17
C ALA A 94 7.90 -11.42 10.49
N ASP A 95 7.99 -12.16 11.62
CA ASP A 95 7.65 -11.63 12.94
C ASP A 95 8.69 -10.64 13.49
N ASP A 96 9.91 -10.66 12.93
CA ASP A 96 10.98 -9.74 13.31
C ASP A 96 10.87 -8.39 12.57
N VAL A 97 10.04 -8.31 11.55
CA VAL A 97 9.83 -7.08 10.74
C VAL A 97 8.98 -6.08 11.51
N MET A 98 9.59 -4.96 11.86
CA MET A 98 8.94 -3.89 12.62
C MET A 98 8.14 -2.93 11.73
N ALA A 99 7.22 -3.50 10.97
CA ALA A 99 6.13 -2.85 10.25
C ALA A 99 4.86 -3.60 10.68
N VAL A 100 4.16 -3.09 11.70
CA VAL A 100 3.17 -3.85 12.45
C VAL A 100 1.83 -3.10 12.58
N ALA A 101 0.73 -3.81 12.51
CA ALA A 101 -0.58 -3.33 12.89
C ALA A 101 -0.72 -3.39 14.42
N VAL A 102 -0.74 -2.24 15.07
CA VAL A 102 -0.96 -2.13 16.53
C VAL A 102 -2.43 -2.40 16.85
N ASP A 103 -3.31 -1.93 15.99
CA ASP A 103 -4.75 -2.20 15.94
C ASP A 103 -5.23 -2.03 14.50
N ASP A 104 -6.56 -2.09 14.26
CA ASP A 104 -7.13 -2.04 12.91
C ASP A 104 -6.77 -0.75 12.15
N TYR A 105 -6.52 0.36 12.84
CA TYR A 105 -6.28 1.68 12.22
C TYR A 105 -4.98 2.36 12.67
N THR A 106 -4.12 1.64 13.36
CA THR A 106 -2.80 2.12 13.78
C THR A 106 -1.71 1.22 13.20
N PHE A 107 -0.91 1.77 12.28
CA PHE A 107 0.21 1.08 11.65
C PHE A 107 1.53 1.70 12.11
N GLU A 108 2.38 0.93 12.78
CA GLU A 108 3.66 1.40 13.30
C GLU A 108 4.84 0.81 12.53
N VAL A 109 5.80 1.67 12.21
CA VAL A 109 7.02 1.31 11.48
C VAL A 109 8.23 1.80 12.26
N THR A 110 9.17 0.88 12.57
CA THR A 110 10.44 1.22 13.23
C THR A 110 11.59 1.08 12.25
N LEU A 111 12.37 2.14 12.09
CA LEU A 111 13.56 2.20 11.25
C LEU A 111 14.84 1.88 12.03
N LYS A 112 15.83 1.27 11.37
CA LYS A 112 17.18 1.05 11.90
C LYS A 112 17.90 2.36 12.20
N VAL A 113 17.70 3.37 11.34
CA VAL A 113 18.24 4.72 11.45
C VAL A 113 17.25 5.72 10.88
N ALA A 114 17.23 6.95 11.40
CA ALA A 114 16.40 8.02 10.87
C ALA A 114 16.68 8.27 9.38
N ASP A 115 15.61 8.36 8.60
CA ASP A 115 15.68 8.58 7.15
C ASP A 115 14.72 9.70 6.74
N PRO A 116 15.22 10.92 6.52
CA PRO A 116 14.39 12.05 6.10
C PRO A 116 13.65 11.86 4.78
N THR A 117 14.03 10.84 4.00
CA THR A 117 13.39 10.52 2.72
C THR A 117 12.38 9.37 2.82
N PHE A 118 12.18 8.81 4.02
CA PHE A 118 11.36 7.62 4.20
C PHE A 118 9.92 7.83 3.69
N GLU A 119 9.27 8.93 4.09
CA GLU A 119 7.89 9.22 3.70
C GLU A 119 7.73 9.32 2.16
N SER A 120 8.70 9.93 1.47
CA SER A 120 8.66 10.04 0.00
C SER A 120 8.75 8.70 -0.74
N LYS A 121 9.29 7.66 -0.09
CA LYS A 121 9.32 6.30 -0.66
C LYS A 121 7.96 5.61 -0.59
N LEU A 122 7.09 6.03 0.34
CA LEU A 122 5.81 5.38 0.61
C LEU A 122 4.73 5.65 -0.44
N VAL A 123 4.99 6.52 -1.41
CA VAL A 123 4.15 6.69 -2.61
C VAL A 123 4.34 5.54 -3.62
N ALA A 124 5.37 4.71 -3.43
CA ALA A 124 5.68 3.62 -4.35
C ALA A 124 4.63 2.49 -4.24
N THR A 125 4.09 2.08 -5.38
CA THR A 125 3.04 1.06 -5.47
C THR A 125 3.34 -0.29 -4.79
N PRO A 126 4.60 -0.77 -4.69
CA PRO A 126 4.90 -2.00 -3.95
C PRO A 126 4.60 -1.94 -2.45
N LEU A 127 4.43 -0.71 -1.89
CA LEU A 127 4.17 -0.48 -0.47
C LEU A 127 2.67 -0.24 -0.17
N TYR A 128 1.81 -0.47 -1.13
CA TYR A 128 0.37 -0.34 -0.96
C TYR A 128 -0.21 -1.52 -0.18
N PRO A 129 -1.36 -1.34 0.48
CA PRO A 129 -1.99 -2.39 1.26
C PRO A 129 -2.40 -3.56 0.36
N THR A 130 -2.43 -4.76 0.93
CA THR A 130 -2.78 -5.99 0.22
C THR A 130 -3.73 -6.83 1.08
N ARG A 131 -4.85 -7.26 0.50
CA ARG A 131 -5.82 -8.16 1.13
C ARG A 131 -5.23 -9.57 1.24
N GLU A 132 -4.91 -9.99 2.46
CA GLU A 132 -4.34 -11.30 2.74
C GLU A 132 -5.25 -12.45 2.25
N ASP A 133 -6.54 -12.41 2.62
CA ASP A 133 -7.51 -13.45 2.28
C ASP A 133 -7.62 -13.69 0.76
N LEU A 134 -7.58 -12.62 -0.03
CA LEU A 134 -7.65 -12.72 -1.49
C LEU A 134 -6.31 -13.12 -2.10
N ALA A 135 -5.21 -12.61 -1.57
CA ALA A 135 -3.88 -12.95 -2.06
C ALA A 135 -3.55 -14.42 -1.82
N GLU A 136 -3.90 -14.95 -0.65
CA GLU A 136 -3.73 -16.37 -0.32
C GLU A 136 -4.66 -17.27 -1.14
N ALA A 137 -5.92 -16.86 -1.33
CA ALA A 137 -6.88 -17.62 -2.15
C ALA A 137 -6.47 -17.65 -3.63
N ALA A 138 -5.89 -16.57 -4.16
CA ALA A 138 -5.45 -16.48 -5.55
C ALA A 138 -4.11 -17.20 -5.81
N GLY A 139 -3.26 -17.32 -4.79
CA GLY A 139 -1.93 -17.94 -4.88
C GLY A 139 -1.09 -17.34 -6.02
N ASP A 140 -0.58 -18.18 -6.91
CA ASP A 140 0.25 -17.75 -8.05
C ASP A 140 -0.47 -16.85 -9.09
N ASN A 141 -1.79 -16.74 -9.02
CA ASN A 141 -2.60 -15.88 -9.88
C ASN A 141 -2.78 -14.47 -9.31
N TRP A 142 -2.36 -14.21 -8.06
CA TRP A 142 -2.42 -12.88 -7.47
C TRP A 142 -1.64 -11.86 -8.31
N GLY A 143 -2.29 -10.75 -8.65
CA GLY A 143 -1.73 -9.71 -9.51
C GLY A 143 -1.63 -10.05 -11.00
N LYS A 144 -1.95 -11.29 -11.41
CA LYS A 144 -1.98 -11.72 -12.82
C LYS A 144 -3.40 -11.77 -13.38
N ASP A 145 -4.37 -12.10 -12.55
CA ASP A 145 -5.79 -12.13 -12.89
C ASP A 145 -6.52 -10.99 -12.19
N TRP A 146 -6.85 -9.95 -12.94
CA TRP A 146 -7.52 -8.75 -12.43
C TRP A 146 -8.93 -9.04 -11.85
N THR A 147 -9.57 -10.15 -12.27
CA THR A 147 -10.89 -10.54 -11.79
C THR A 147 -10.88 -11.05 -10.34
N LEU A 148 -9.69 -11.34 -9.81
CA LEU A 148 -9.47 -11.74 -8.42
C LEU A 148 -9.08 -10.57 -7.51
N CYS A 149 -8.96 -9.36 -8.09
CA CYS A 149 -8.49 -8.19 -7.36
C CYS A 149 -9.66 -7.34 -6.84
N VAL A 150 -9.47 -6.74 -5.67
CA VAL A 150 -10.24 -5.62 -5.15
C VAL A 150 -9.36 -4.37 -5.09
N TYR A 151 -9.95 -3.22 -5.06
CA TYR A 151 -9.26 -1.95 -5.24
C TYR A 151 -9.63 -0.98 -4.11
N ASN A 152 -8.67 -0.25 -3.57
CA ASN A 152 -8.89 0.76 -2.53
C ASN A 152 -8.65 2.20 -3.03
N GLY A 153 -8.35 2.36 -4.31
CA GLY A 153 -8.13 3.65 -4.95
C GLY A 153 -9.37 4.15 -5.71
N PRO A 154 -9.22 5.27 -6.45
CA PRO A 154 -10.33 5.98 -7.10
C PRO A 154 -11.02 5.20 -8.23
N PHE A 155 -10.37 4.18 -8.81
CA PHE A 155 -10.92 3.40 -9.92
C PHE A 155 -10.77 1.90 -9.69
N CYS A 156 -11.73 1.13 -10.25
CA CYS A 156 -11.69 -0.31 -10.35
C CYS A 156 -11.43 -0.74 -11.80
N MET A 157 -10.60 -1.75 -12.03
CA MET A 157 -10.46 -2.36 -13.36
C MET A 157 -11.69 -3.21 -13.65
N ASN A 158 -12.36 -2.97 -14.77
CA ASN A 158 -13.59 -3.65 -15.15
C ASN A 158 -13.45 -4.49 -16.42
N ASP A 159 -12.47 -4.20 -17.26
CA ASP A 159 -12.20 -4.98 -18.46
C ASP A 159 -10.74 -4.82 -18.87
N MET A 160 -10.12 -5.93 -19.27
CA MET A 160 -8.76 -5.93 -19.79
C MET A 160 -8.65 -6.94 -20.93
N VAL A 161 -8.21 -6.44 -22.07
CA VAL A 161 -7.81 -7.26 -23.22
C VAL A 161 -6.34 -6.99 -23.47
N VAL A 162 -5.49 -7.99 -23.26
CA VAL A 162 -4.04 -7.88 -23.41
C VAL A 162 -3.69 -7.29 -24.79
N ASP A 163 -2.77 -6.35 -24.80
CA ASP A 163 -2.29 -5.61 -25.99
C ASP A 163 -3.36 -4.82 -26.75
N ASN A 164 -4.54 -4.60 -26.13
CA ASN A 164 -5.65 -3.92 -26.81
C ASN A 164 -6.26 -2.80 -25.95
N LYS A 165 -6.88 -3.12 -24.82
CA LYS A 165 -7.54 -2.12 -23.97
C LYS A 165 -7.53 -2.51 -22.52
N MET A 166 -7.63 -1.47 -21.67
CA MET A 166 -7.99 -1.57 -20.26
C MET A 166 -9.11 -0.57 -20.00
N VAL A 167 -10.10 -0.97 -19.22
CA VAL A 167 -11.22 -0.09 -18.82
C VAL A 167 -11.26 -0.03 -17.31
N TRP A 168 -11.19 1.18 -16.80
CA TRP A 168 -11.38 1.45 -15.38
C TRP A 168 -12.64 2.28 -15.18
N THR A 169 -13.42 1.94 -14.17
CA THR A 169 -14.58 2.72 -13.75
C THR A 169 -14.38 3.26 -12.36
N LYS A 170 -15.00 4.39 -12.07
CA LYS A 170 -14.97 5.04 -10.77
C LYS A 170 -15.35 4.04 -9.66
N ASN A 171 -14.56 4.01 -8.60
CA ASN A 171 -14.83 3.23 -7.40
C ASN A 171 -15.78 4.03 -6.48
N ALA A 172 -16.99 3.54 -6.30
CA ALA A 172 -17.98 4.21 -5.45
C ALA A 172 -17.67 4.08 -3.94
N GLU A 173 -16.88 3.07 -3.56
CA GLU A 173 -16.46 2.84 -2.17
C GLU A 173 -15.18 3.62 -1.79
N TYR A 174 -14.57 4.33 -2.76
CA TYR A 174 -13.38 5.13 -2.48
C TYR A 174 -13.72 6.29 -1.55
N TRP A 175 -12.93 6.48 -0.47
CA TRP A 175 -13.20 7.47 0.57
C TRP A 175 -13.32 8.91 0.02
N ASP A 176 -12.57 9.26 -1.04
CA ASP A 176 -12.57 10.56 -1.69
C ASP A 176 -13.35 10.55 -3.05
N ALA A 177 -14.34 9.66 -3.17
CA ALA A 177 -15.08 9.48 -4.42
C ALA A 177 -15.76 10.77 -4.92
N GLU A 178 -16.16 11.68 -4.03
CA GLU A 178 -16.82 12.94 -4.41
C GLU A 178 -15.89 13.84 -5.25
N ASN A 179 -14.57 13.76 -5.06
CA ASN A 179 -13.58 14.53 -5.79
C ASN A 179 -13.07 13.82 -7.07
N VAL A 180 -13.52 12.61 -7.33
CA VAL A 180 -13.21 11.91 -8.58
C VAL A 180 -14.21 12.31 -9.66
N HIS A 181 -13.76 13.09 -10.64
CA HIS A 181 -14.63 13.70 -11.67
C HIS A 181 -14.78 12.85 -12.93
N LEU A 182 -13.95 11.83 -13.13
CA LEU A 182 -14.05 10.92 -14.27
C LEU A 182 -14.86 9.68 -13.88
N ASP A 183 -15.80 9.28 -14.72
CA ASP A 183 -16.56 8.05 -14.51
C ASP A 183 -15.82 6.82 -15.07
N THR A 184 -15.05 7.01 -16.15
CA THR A 184 -14.38 5.93 -16.86
C THR A 184 -13.06 6.40 -17.48
N ILE A 185 -12.04 5.52 -17.47
CA ILE A 185 -10.75 5.67 -18.16
C ILE A 185 -10.62 4.50 -19.12
N ASN A 186 -10.21 4.75 -20.38
CA ASN A 186 -10.00 3.76 -21.43
C ASN A 186 -8.59 3.86 -22.03
#